data_d59ba4d70ca9309610d52c5cc8c70074
#
_entry.id   d59ba4d70ca9309610d52c5cc8c70074
#
_cell.length_a   1.000
_cell.length_b   1.000
_cell.length_c   1.000
_cell.angle_alpha   90.00
_cell.angle_beta   90.00
_cell.angle_gamma   90.00
#
_symmetry.space_group_name_H-M   'P 1'
#
loop_
_entity.id
_entity.type
_entity.pdbx_description
1 polymer ?
#
loop_
_entity_poly.entity_id
_entity_poly.type
_entity_poly.pdbx_seq_one_letter_code
_entity_poly.pdbx_strand_id
1 'polypeptide(L)'
;MQGEAVTITAAIGLAINLLVAWLLSRGEKNLNTRAALLHVIGDLLGSVAALLSGLVITYTGWMPIDPLLSLLIGALILVSSLRLLREALHGLMEGAPFNIDPQAVGLALAGVPGVASVHDLHIWAVKAEKPLLSAHLVVEDIGRWESVMEASHALLAERFEIHHATLQPEPMTRTVHWRERPGEQ
;
A
#
# COMPACT_ATOMS: atom_id res chain seq x y z
N MET A 1 47.34 -8.70 13.75
CA MET A 1 47.02 -7.35 13.23
C MET A 1 45.87 -7.32 12.23
N GLN A 2 45.62 -8.34 11.38
CA GLN A 2 44.48 -8.31 10.46
C GLN A 2 43.10 -8.57 11.16
N GLY A 3 43.08 -9.40 12.21
CA GLY A 3 41.82 -9.71 12.94
C GLY A 3 41.20 -8.52 13.68
N GLU A 4 42.05 -7.70 14.31
CA GLU A 4 41.55 -6.49 15.03
C GLU A 4 40.95 -5.46 14.07
N ALA A 5 41.59 -5.23 12.93
CA ALA A 5 41.06 -4.30 11.92
C ALA A 5 39.70 -4.79 11.35
N VAL A 6 39.58 -6.09 11.09
CA VAL A 6 38.33 -6.71 10.61
C VAL A 6 37.22 -6.57 11.65
N THR A 7 37.52 -6.83 12.93
CA THR A 7 36.55 -6.72 14.03
C THR A 7 36.06 -5.29 14.21
N ILE A 8 36.97 -4.31 14.17
CA ILE A 8 36.63 -2.89 14.30
C ILE A 8 35.74 -2.46 13.12
N THR A 9 36.10 -2.83 11.89
CA THR A 9 35.31 -2.49 10.71
C THR A 9 33.91 -3.11 10.75
N ALA A 10 33.80 -4.36 11.18
CA ALA A 10 32.50 -5.05 11.33
C ALA A 10 31.64 -4.39 12.43
N ALA A 11 32.23 -4.00 13.55
CA ALA A 11 31.53 -3.31 14.64
C ALA A 11 31.01 -1.92 14.20
N ILE A 12 31.81 -1.17 13.45
CA ILE A 12 31.40 0.13 12.88
C ILE A 12 30.25 -0.07 11.88
N GLY A 13 30.35 -1.05 10.98
CA GLY A 13 29.31 -1.38 10.01
C GLY A 13 27.99 -1.74 10.69
N LEU A 14 28.04 -2.58 11.72
CA LEU A 14 26.87 -2.96 12.52
C LEU A 14 26.23 -1.73 13.21
N ALA A 15 27.06 -0.86 13.82
CA ALA A 15 26.57 0.35 14.48
C ALA A 15 25.90 1.33 13.50
N ILE A 16 26.49 1.48 12.30
CA ILE A 16 25.90 2.31 11.22
C ILE A 16 24.56 1.72 10.76
N ASN A 17 24.49 0.40 10.53
CA ASN A 17 23.25 -0.26 10.10
C ASN A 17 22.14 -0.14 11.14
N LEU A 18 22.46 -0.25 12.44
CA LEU A 18 21.51 -0.03 13.53
C LEU A 18 21.00 1.42 13.56
N LEU A 19 21.90 2.39 13.39
CA LEU A 19 21.53 3.80 13.32
C LEU A 19 20.63 4.09 12.14
N VAL A 20 20.96 3.59 10.95
CA VAL A 20 20.15 3.75 9.73
C VAL A 20 18.78 3.09 9.88
N ALA A 21 18.73 1.86 10.43
CA ALA A 21 17.46 1.18 10.72
C ALA A 21 16.58 2.01 11.66
N TRP A 22 17.18 2.57 12.72
CA TRP A 22 16.47 3.42 13.67
C TRP A 22 15.95 4.71 13.03
N LEU A 23 16.76 5.39 12.21
CA LEU A 23 16.34 6.60 11.51
C LEU A 23 15.21 6.30 10.51
N LEU A 24 15.35 5.25 9.70
CA LEU A 24 14.33 4.85 8.74
C LEU A 24 13.02 4.43 9.41
N SER A 25 13.08 3.79 10.58
CA SER A 25 11.88 3.37 11.33
C SER A 25 11.07 4.55 11.88
N ARG A 26 11.69 5.72 12.02
CA ARG A 26 11.05 6.98 12.47
C ARG A 26 10.61 7.89 11.33
N GLY A 27 11.03 7.60 10.11
CA GLY A 27 10.68 8.36 8.92
C GLY A 27 9.25 8.10 8.43
N GLU A 28 8.90 8.75 7.32
CA GLU A 28 7.61 8.52 6.64
C GLU A 28 7.49 7.04 6.20
N LYS A 29 6.33 6.44 6.46
CA LYS A 29 6.02 5.04 6.10
C LYS A 29 5.62 4.93 4.62
N ASN A 30 6.52 5.27 3.71
CA ASN A 30 6.31 5.07 2.28
C ASN A 30 7.02 3.81 1.77
N LEU A 31 6.70 3.35 0.56
CA LEU A 31 7.27 2.15 -0.04
C LEU A 31 8.80 2.23 -0.15
N ASN A 32 9.33 3.42 -0.45
CA ASN A 32 10.78 3.63 -0.60
C ASN A 32 11.52 3.47 0.74
N THR A 33 10.98 4.06 1.82
CA THR A 33 11.53 3.90 3.17
C THR A 33 11.44 2.43 3.63
N ARG A 34 10.35 1.73 3.31
CA ARG A 34 10.18 0.31 3.63
C ARG A 34 11.16 -0.57 2.85
N ALA A 35 11.44 -0.26 1.58
CA ALA A 35 12.44 -0.96 0.79
C ALA A 35 13.86 -0.78 1.37
N ALA A 36 14.23 0.45 1.72
CA ALA A 36 15.50 0.76 2.34
C ALA A 36 15.65 0.07 3.70
N LEU A 37 14.61 0.09 4.53
CA LEU A 37 14.59 -0.57 5.83
C LEU A 37 14.73 -2.10 5.69
N LEU A 38 14.05 -2.71 4.71
CA LEU A 38 14.16 -4.14 4.45
C LEU A 38 15.59 -4.55 4.08
N HIS A 39 16.28 -3.74 3.28
CA HIS A 39 17.69 -3.96 2.94
C HIS A 39 18.58 -3.92 4.19
N VAL A 40 18.46 -2.88 5.00
CA VAL A 40 19.25 -2.73 6.23
C VAL A 40 18.96 -3.84 7.24
N ILE A 41 17.70 -4.27 7.38
CA ILE A 41 17.33 -5.43 8.22
C ILE A 41 17.98 -6.72 7.69
N GLY A 42 18.02 -6.89 6.36
CA GLY A 42 18.71 -8.02 5.74
C GLY A 42 20.19 -8.10 6.12
N ASP A 43 20.88 -6.95 6.07
CA ASP A 43 22.29 -6.85 6.44
C ASP A 43 22.53 -7.13 7.94
N LEU A 44 21.62 -6.65 8.80
CA LEU A 44 21.65 -6.93 10.24
C LEU A 44 21.44 -8.43 10.53
N LEU A 45 20.43 -9.04 9.90
CA LEU A 45 20.16 -10.48 10.04
C LEU A 45 21.33 -11.33 9.54
N GLY A 46 21.92 -10.95 8.40
CA GLY A 46 23.13 -11.60 7.88
C GLY A 46 24.31 -11.54 8.86
N SER A 47 24.55 -10.37 9.45
CA SER A 47 25.60 -10.18 10.44
C SER A 47 25.36 -11.00 11.72
N VAL A 48 24.13 -11.03 12.22
CA VAL A 48 23.74 -11.85 13.39
C VAL A 48 23.89 -13.34 13.08
N ALA A 49 23.45 -13.78 11.91
CA ALA A 49 23.58 -15.17 11.49
C ALA A 49 25.05 -15.62 11.37
N ALA A 50 25.91 -14.77 10.80
CA ALA A 50 27.34 -15.05 10.71
C ALA A 50 27.99 -15.18 12.09
N LEU A 51 27.61 -14.34 13.05
CA LEU A 51 28.08 -14.45 14.43
C LEU A 51 27.57 -15.72 15.11
N LEU A 52 26.29 -16.07 14.96
CA LEU A 52 25.69 -17.26 15.53
C LEU A 52 26.28 -18.53 14.92
N SER A 53 26.43 -18.58 13.58
CA SER A 53 27.02 -19.74 12.91
C SER A 53 28.48 -19.95 13.34
N GLY A 54 29.27 -18.86 13.40
CA GLY A 54 30.65 -18.92 13.88
C GLY A 54 30.76 -19.45 15.31
N LEU A 55 29.88 -19.02 16.19
CA LEU A 55 29.83 -19.46 17.58
C LEU A 55 29.46 -20.96 17.68
N VAL A 56 28.40 -21.38 17.00
CA VAL A 56 27.97 -22.79 16.98
C VAL A 56 29.06 -23.69 16.39
N ILE A 57 29.68 -23.32 15.27
CA ILE A 57 30.73 -24.09 14.63
C ILE A 57 31.93 -24.21 15.60
N THR A 58 32.31 -23.15 16.26
CA THR A 58 33.44 -23.15 17.20
C THR A 58 33.24 -24.10 18.39
N TYR A 59 32.03 -24.14 18.96
CA TYR A 59 31.76 -24.97 20.13
C TYR A 59 31.32 -26.40 19.83
N THR A 60 30.66 -26.62 18.69
CA THR A 60 30.06 -27.93 18.35
C THR A 60 30.70 -28.63 17.15
N GLY A 61 31.45 -27.90 16.32
CA GLY A 61 31.94 -28.39 15.04
C GLY A 61 30.87 -28.60 13.96
N TRP A 62 29.58 -28.15 14.24
CA TRP A 62 28.47 -28.38 13.34
C TRP A 62 28.43 -27.35 12.21
N MET A 63 29.07 -27.64 11.09
CA MET A 63 29.16 -26.73 9.92
C MET A 63 27.87 -26.45 9.17
N PRO A 64 26.81 -27.35 9.14
CA PRO A 64 25.59 -27.08 8.38
C PRO A 64 24.78 -25.90 8.88
N ILE A 65 25.06 -25.36 10.06
CA ILE A 65 24.35 -24.19 10.62
C ILE A 65 24.43 -22.97 9.72
N ASP A 66 25.59 -22.70 9.11
CA ASP A 66 25.82 -21.53 8.29
C ASP A 66 24.95 -21.52 7.00
N PRO A 67 24.96 -22.55 6.16
CA PRO A 67 24.06 -22.59 5.01
C PRO A 67 22.59 -22.66 5.39
N LEU A 68 22.21 -23.25 6.53
CA LEU A 68 20.81 -23.26 7.00
C LEU A 68 20.33 -21.87 7.41
N LEU A 69 21.12 -21.11 8.17
CA LEU A 69 20.79 -19.73 8.53
C LEU A 69 20.76 -18.83 7.30
N SER A 70 21.71 -18.98 6.38
CA SER A 70 21.72 -18.22 5.13
C SER A 70 20.49 -18.51 4.27
N LEU A 71 20.06 -19.77 4.16
CA LEU A 71 18.85 -20.15 3.44
C LEU A 71 17.59 -19.57 4.11
N LEU A 72 17.51 -19.65 5.44
CA LEU A 72 16.38 -19.08 6.20
C LEU A 72 16.26 -17.57 5.99
N ILE A 73 17.37 -16.83 6.13
CA ILE A 73 17.38 -15.38 5.95
C ILE A 73 17.05 -15.02 4.50
N GLY A 74 17.64 -15.73 3.52
CA GLY A 74 17.33 -15.54 2.11
C GLY A 74 15.84 -15.74 1.82
N ALA A 75 15.22 -16.77 2.38
CA ALA A 75 13.78 -17.02 2.24
C ALA A 75 12.93 -15.88 2.88
N LEU A 76 13.29 -15.40 4.07
CA LEU A 76 12.58 -14.31 4.74
C LEU A 76 12.67 -13.00 3.93
N ILE A 77 13.86 -12.68 3.42
CA ILE A 77 14.07 -11.49 2.57
C ILE A 77 13.28 -11.64 1.27
N LEU A 78 13.30 -12.80 0.63
CA LEU A 78 12.55 -13.03 -0.61
C LEU A 78 11.05 -12.84 -0.41
N VAL A 79 10.46 -13.45 0.62
CA VAL A 79 9.03 -13.31 0.93
C VAL A 79 8.66 -11.84 1.19
N SER A 80 9.49 -11.13 1.95
CA SER A 80 9.26 -9.71 2.28
C SER A 80 9.38 -8.82 1.04
N SER A 81 10.35 -9.10 0.16
CA SER A 81 10.55 -8.38 -1.10
C SER A 81 9.39 -8.62 -2.08
N LEU A 82 8.87 -9.85 -2.16
CA LEU A 82 7.71 -10.16 -2.99
C LEU A 82 6.44 -9.46 -2.50
N ARG A 83 6.24 -9.34 -1.18
CA ARG A 83 5.13 -8.56 -0.62
C ARG A 83 5.24 -7.08 -0.99
N LEU A 84 6.43 -6.51 -0.83
CA LEU A 84 6.68 -5.11 -1.18
C LEU A 84 6.48 -4.86 -2.68
N LEU A 85 6.95 -5.78 -3.53
CA LEU A 85 6.75 -5.72 -4.98
C LEU A 85 5.25 -5.76 -5.33
N ARG A 86 4.49 -6.65 -4.69
CA ARG A 86 3.04 -6.72 -4.89
C ARG A 86 2.34 -5.41 -4.51
N GLU A 87 2.71 -4.80 -3.38
CA GLU A 87 2.16 -3.50 -2.96
C GLU A 87 2.51 -2.39 -3.96
N ALA A 88 3.77 -2.38 -4.45
CA ALA A 88 4.21 -1.40 -5.44
C ALA A 88 3.46 -1.55 -6.78
N LEU A 89 3.32 -2.78 -7.27
CA LEU A 89 2.56 -3.05 -8.50
C LEU A 89 1.08 -2.69 -8.33
N HIS A 90 0.46 -3.03 -7.18
CA HIS A 90 -0.92 -2.67 -6.89
C HIS A 90 -1.13 -1.15 -6.89
N GLY A 91 -0.21 -0.39 -6.30
CA GLY A 91 -0.24 1.07 -6.33
C GLY A 91 -0.02 1.67 -7.73
N LEU A 92 0.88 1.09 -8.53
CA LEU A 92 1.12 1.51 -9.92
C LEU A 92 -0.09 1.23 -10.83
N MET A 93 -0.88 0.21 -10.51
CA MET A 93 -2.11 -0.14 -11.21
C MET A 93 -3.34 0.64 -10.68
N GLU A 94 -3.11 1.66 -9.86
CA GLU A 94 -4.19 2.46 -9.23
C GLU A 94 -5.20 1.61 -8.45
N GLY A 95 -4.74 0.53 -7.84
CA GLY A 95 -5.58 -0.35 -7.03
C GLY A 95 -6.11 0.35 -5.77
N ALA A 96 -7.32 -0.01 -5.38
CA ALA A 96 -7.91 0.47 -4.14
C ALA A 96 -7.05 0.07 -2.93
N PRO A 97 -6.88 0.95 -1.92
CA PRO A 97 -6.17 0.59 -0.70
C PRO A 97 -6.73 -0.70 -0.09
N PHE A 98 -5.85 -1.58 0.40
CA PHE A 98 -6.24 -2.91 0.91
C PHE A 98 -7.20 -2.89 2.11
N ASN A 99 -7.30 -1.75 2.80
CA ASN A 99 -8.19 -1.51 3.93
C ASN A 99 -9.55 -0.94 3.53
N ILE A 100 -9.78 -0.64 2.24
CA ILE A 100 -11.05 -0.09 1.73
C ILE A 100 -11.68 -1.11 0.77
N ASP A 101 -12.90 -1.52 1.07
CA ASP A 101 -13.72 -2.35 0.19
C ASP A 101 -14.57 -1.45 -0.72
N PRO A 102 -14.29 -1.40 -2.05
CA PRO A 102 -15.06 -0.57 -2.98
C PRO A 102 -16.56 -0.92 -3.01
N GLN A 103 -16.90 -2.21 -2.79
CA GLN A 103 -18.29 -2.63 -2.75
C GLN A 103 -19.02 -2.05 -1.53
N ALA A 104 -18.39 -2.06 -0.36
CA ALA A 104 -18.95 -1.46 0.84
C ALA A 104 -19.15 0.06 0.70
N VAL A 105 -18.21 0.75 0.04
CA VAL A 105 -18.32 2.20 -0.28
C VAL A 105 -19.48 2.45 -1.23
N GLY A 106 -19.59 1.68 -2.32
CA GLY A 106 -20.66 1.81 -3.30
C GLY A 106 -22.05 1.61 -2.68
N LEU A 107 -22.21 0.58 -1.84
CA LEU A 107 -23.46 0.33 -1.11
C LEU A 107 -23.78 1.44 -0.11
N ALA A 108 -22.78 2.00 0.56
CA ALA A 108 -22.98 3.09 1.48
C ALA A 108 -23.45 4.37 0.77
N LEU A 109 -22.82 4.70 -0.37
CA LEU A 109 -23.23 5.84 -1.22
C LEU A 109 -24.64 5.65 -1.79
N ALA A 110 -25.00 4.44 -2.22
CA ALA A 110 -26.35 4.13 -2.68
C ALA A 110 -27.41 4.24 -1.57
N GLY A 111 -27.01 4.19 -0.30
CA GLY A 111 -27.88 4.41 0.84
C GLY A 111 -28.10 5.89 1.19
N VAL A 112 -27.44 6.85 0.53
CA VAL A 112 -27.62 8.28 0.77
C VAL A 112 -28.99 8.72 0.23
N PRO A 113 -29.81 9.44 1.02
CA PRO A 113 -31.12 9.89 0.58
C PRO A 113 -31.06 10.75 -0.69
N GLY A 114 -31.79 10.37 -1.72
CA GLY A 114 -31.80 11.04 -3.03
C GLY A 114 -30.84 10.44 -4.07
N VAL A 115 -30.04 9.41 -3.70
CA VAL A 115 -29.26 8.61 -4.62
C VAL A 115 -30.09 7.40 -5.06
N ALA A 116 -30.33 7.26 -6.37
CA ALA A 116 -31.04 6.12 -6.94
C ALA A 116 -30.08 4.94 -7.23
N SER A 117 -28.87 5.23 -7.71
CA SER A 117 -27.83 4.23 -7.96
C SER A 117 -26.45 4.87 -8.02
N VAL A 118 -25.42 4.02 -7.89
CA VAL A 118 -24.00 4.40 -7.98
C VAL A 118 -23.33 3.52 -9.03
N HIS A 119 -22.56 4.11 -9.93
CA HIS A 119 -21.76 3.37 -10.90
C HIS A 119 -20.44 4.10 -11.20
N ASP A 120 -19.57 3.48 -11.98
CA ASP A 120 -18.22 3.99 -12.29
C ASP A 120 -17.47 4.44 -11.02
N LEU A 121 -17.59 3.63 -9.96
CA LEU A 121 -16.91 3.85 -8.70
C LEU A 121 -15.45 3.39 -8.83
N HIS A 122 -14.54 4.33 -8.72
CA HIS A 122 -13.10 4.08 -8.68
C HIS A 122 -12.53 4.62 -7.37
N ILE A 123 -11.68 3.82 -6.74
CA ILE A 123 -10.94 4.20 -5.53
C ILE A 123 -9.49 3.87 -5.75
N TRP A 124 -8.61 4.83 -5.55
CA TRP A 124 -7.16 4.64 -5.64
C TRP A 124 -6.45 5.45 -4.55
N ALA A 125 -5.13 5.31 -4.43
CA ALA A 125 -4.34 6.09 -3.51
C ALA A 125 -3.08 6.64 -4.18
N VAL A 126 -2.84 7.95 -4.03
CA VAL A 126 -1.58 8.58 -4.45
C VAL A 126 -0.48 8.35 -3.40
N LYS A 127 -0.87 8.28 -2.13
CA LYS A 127 -0.04 7.87 -0.98
C LYS A 127 -0.84 6.89 -0.14
N ALA A 128 -0.14 6.00 0.57
CA ALA A 128 -0.76 4.92 1.35
C ALA A 128 -1.89 5.36 2.32
N GLU A 129 -1.89 6.63 2.74
CA GLU A 129 -2.84 7.18 3.72
C GLU A 129 -3.79 8.25 3.12
N LYS A 130 -3.83 8.39 1.79
CA LYS A 130 -4.69 9.38 1.11
C LYS A 130 -5.47 8.72 -0.02
N PRO A 131 -6.58 8.03 0.30
CA PRO A 131 -7.47 7.50 -0.71
C PRO A 131 -8.19 8.63 -1.44
N LEU A 132 -8.37 8.42 -2.73
CA LEU A 132 -9.12 9.26 -3.65
C LEU A 132 -10.27 8.44 -4.23
N LEU A 133 -11.38 9.10 -4.52
CA LEU A 133 -12.56 8.44 -5.09
C LEU A 133 -13.11 9.25 -6.25
N SER A 134 -13.53 8.56 -7.29
CA SER A 134 -14.47 9.10 -8.27
C SER A 134 -15.66 8.16 -8.41
N ALA A 135 -16.86 8.73 -8.56
CA ALA A 135 -18.09 7.97 -8.76
C ALA A 135 -19.16 8.78 -9.48
N HIS A 136 -20.01 8.08 -10.21
CA HIS A 136 -21.23 8.63 -10.78
C HIS A 136 -22.42 8.28 -9.87
N LEU A 137 -23.19 9.30 -9.49
CA LEU A 137 -24.38 9.17 -8.65
C LEU A 137 -25.62 9.50 -9.49
N VAL A 138 -26.44 8.50 -9.79
CA VAL A 138 -27.75 8.74 -10.36
C VAL A 138 -28.65 9.30 -9.26
N VAL A 139 -29.12 10.54 -9.42
CA VAL A 139 -29.93 11.23 -8.44
C VAL A 139 -31.39 11.32 -8.87
N GLU A 140 -32.30 11.17 -7.91
CA GLU A 140 -33.75 11.26 -8.14
C GLU A 140 -34.15 12.66 -8.61
N ASP A 141 -33.55 13.69 -7.99
CA ASP A 141 -33.79 15.10 -8.28
C ASP A 141 -32.46 15.88 -8.30
N ILE A 142 -32.09 16.37 -9.47
CA ILE A 142 -30.86 17.15 -9.66
C ILE A 142 -30.87 18.46 -8.88
N GLY A 143 -32.07 19.03 -8.58
CA GLY A 143 -32.21 20.23 -7.76
C GLY A 143 -31.76 20.04 -6.30
N ARG A 144 -31.67 18.79 -5.84
CA ARG A 144 -31.19 18.42 -4.50
C ARG A 144 -29.71 18.03 -4.46
N TRP A 145 -28.98 18.18 -5.57
CA TRP A 145 -27.61 17.72 -5.71
C TRP A 145 -26.69 18.23 -4.58
N GLU A 146 -26.80 19.50 -4.19
CA GLU A 146 -25.95 20.08 -3.16
C GLU A 146 -26.06 19.31 -1.83
N SER A 147 -27.28 18.99 -1.41
CA SER A 147 -27.52 18.22 -0.18
C SER A 147 -27.07 16.76 -0.28
N VAL A 148 -27.24 16.13 -1.45
CA VAL A 148 -26.77 14.76 -1.71
C VAL A 148 -25.24 14.71 -1.69
N MET A 149 -24.59 15.68 -2.33
CA MET A 149 -23.14 15.80 -2.37
C MET A 149 -22.55 15.98 -0.96
N GLU A 150 -23.12 16.90 -0.17
CA GLU A 150 -22.67 17.16 1.20
C GLU A 150 -22.81 15.92 2.09
N ALA A 151 -23.95 15.23 2.04
CA ALA A 151 -24.18 13.99 2.78
C ALA A 151 -23.24 12.87 2.33
N SER A 152 -22.97 12.76 1.03
CA SER A 152 -22.04 11.77 0.47
C SER A 152 -20.61 12.03 0.92
N HIS A 153 -20.15 13.28 0.89
CA HIS A 153 -18.81 13.64 1.38
C HIS A 153 -18.65 13.39 2.87
N ALA A 154 -19.66 13.74 3.69
CA ALA A 154 -19.65 13.46 5.13
C ALA A 154 -19.56 11.96 5.41
N LEU A 155 -20.38 11.15 4.74
CA LEU A 155 -20.36 9.69 4.85
C LEU A 155 -19.01 9.10 4.46
N LEU A 156 -18.41 9.54 3.35
CA LEU A 156 -17.11 9.08 2.88
C LEU A 156 -15.99 9.42 3.86
N ALA A 157 -15.99 10.63 4.42
CA ALA A 157 -15.00 11.08 5.37
C ALA A 157 -15.12 10.34 6.72
N GLU A 158 -16.33 10.22 7.27
CA GLU A 158 -16.56 9.65 8.60
C GLU A 158 -16.41 8.13 8.65
N ARG A 159 -16.87 7.45 7.59
CA ARG A 159 -16.93 5.98 7.59
C ARG A 159 -15.75 5.30 6.93
N PHE A 160 -15.13 5.95 5.93
CA PHE A 160 -14.10 5.35 5.08
C PHE A 160 -12.78 6.14 5.05
N GLU A 161 -12.71 7.27 5.77
CA GLU A 161 -11.55 8.18 5.77
C GLU A 161 -11.18 8.71 4.37
N ILE A 162 -12.18 8.79 3.45
CA ILE A 162 -12.02 9.33 2.11
C ILE A 162 -12.40 10.81 2.13
N HIS A 163 -11.39 11.68 2.12
CA HIS A 163 -11.58 13.13 2.19
C HIS A 163 -11.54 13.82 0.81
N HIS A 164 -11.11 13.09 -0.23
CA HIS A 164 -11.07 13.57 -1.60
C HIS A 164 -11.94 12.70 -2.48
N ALA A 165 -13.11 13.19 -2.85
CA ALA A 165 -14.01 12.52 -3.76
C ALA A 165 -14.48 13.46 -4.87
N THR A 166 -14.50 12.97 -6.10
CA THR A 166 -15.14 13.61 -7.25
C THR A 166 -16.43 12.84 -7.51
N LEU A 167 -17.57 13.50 -7.23
CA LEU A 167 -18.89 12.90 -7.43
C LEU A 167 -19.57 13.61 -8.60
N GLN A 168 -19.96 12.84 -9.61
CA GLN A 168 -20.66 13.36 -10.78
C GLN A 168 -22.15 13.00 -10.68
N PRO A 169 -23.06 14.01 -10.65
CA PRO A 169 -24.48 13.71 -10.67
C PRO A 169 -24.96 13.32 -12.06
N GLU A 170 -25.84 12.32 -12.10
CA GLU A 170 -26.57 11.96 -13.31
C GLU A 170 -28.08 11.96 -13.04
N PRO A 171 -28.89 12.63 -13.89
CA PRO A 171 -30.34 12.60 -13.74
C PRO A 171 -30.88 11.22 -14.13
N MET A 172 -31.88 10.72 -13.41
CA MET A 172 -32.48 9.39 -13.60
C MET A 172 -33.05 9.14 -15.00
N THR A 173 -33.27 10.20 -15.78
CA THR A 173 -33.91 10.15 -17.11
C THR A 173 -32.93 10.13 -18.29
N ARG A 174 -31.63 10.02 -18.07
CA ARG A 174 -30.63 10.04 -19.15
C ARG A 174 -30.48 8.69 -19.82
N THR A 175 -31.47 8.25 -20.59
CA THR A 175 -31.31 7.25 -21.63
C THR A 175 -30.63 7.92 -22.83
N VAL A 176 -29.34 7.67 -23.04
CA VAL A 176 -28.66 8.10 -24.29
C VAL A 176 -29.14 7.21 -25.42
N HIS A 177 -30.18 7.66 -26.15
CA HIS A 177 -30.54 7.05 -27.41
C HIS A 177 -29.58 7.60 -28.46
N TRP A 178 -28.76 6.73 -29.05
CA TRP A 178 -28.03 7.03 -30.25
C TRP A 178 -29.07 7.23 -31.35
N ARG A 179 -29.27 8.49 -31.78
CA ARG A 179 -30.07 8.76 -33.01
C ARG A 179 -29.17 8.52 -34.22
N GLU A 180 -29.51 7.56 -35.05
CA GLU A 180 -29.03 7.52 -36.41
C GLU A 180 -29.34 8.86 -37.06
N ARG A 181 -28.36 9.50 -37.70
CA ARG A 181 -28.60 10.73 -38.43
C ARG A 181 -29.51 10.37 -39.62
N PRO A 182 -30.67 10.98 -39.78
CA PRO A 182 -31.49 10.77 -40.96
C PRO A 182 -30.75 11.39 -42.17
N GLY A 183 -30.26 10.60 -43.11
CA GLY A 183 -29.81 11.10 -44.39
C GLY A 183 -28.44 10.68 -44.91
N GLU A 184 -27.84 9.55 -44.50
CA GLU A 184 -26.76 8.94 -45.29
C GLU A 184 -27.24 7.60 -45.87
N GLN A 185 -27.89 7.71 -47.01
CA GLN A 185 -28.04 6.63 -48.01
C GLN A 185 -27.16 6.93 -49.20
#